data_1e377dcfc6e71d950eac7ae343a97f63
#
_entry.id   1e377dcfc6e71d950eac7ae343a97f63
#
_cell.length_a   1.000
_cell.length_b   1.000
_cell.length_c   1.000
_cell.angle_alpha   90.00
_cell.angle_beta   90.00
_cell.angle_gamma   90.00
#
_symmetry.space_group_name_H-M   'P 1'
#
loop_
_entity.id
_entity.type
_entity.pdbx_description
1 polymer ?
#
loop_
_entity_poly.entity_id
_entity_poly.type
_entity_poly.pdbx_seq_one_letter_code
_entity_poly.pdbx_strand_id
1 'polypeptide(L)'
;MEAVATPLAGKPLFSNKALKKLIFPLVIEQFLAISVGFCDTVMISGLGDEAISGVSLVDMIMTLMINVFAALATGGAVVAAQFIGAKRAKDARNSASQLIFIAFIISIALMALTLVFKAQLLRLFFSTLEEGVMQSALTYFWISALSFPFLAIYNCCAALFRAMGNSKISMLASLITTIMNIIGNAILIYGVKWGVAGAAISSTISRFAAMLLLLILLHKRDRPIYISIKDKFRPNFGLIKKILSIGIPSSIESSLFHLGRILVVSIITSFGTVQIAANAVANNLDGIGCIPGQAMGLAVITVIGQCVGLGSEEQIRLHTKKLMKLTYLMSAIWNAIILATLPLTLKMYNISPDAYSLALKLIIIHNGCAIFIWPASFTMPNVLKAANDVKFTMCIALFSMFTFRLLLSYIIGLKLGMGAIGVWIAMIVDWVFRAVAFCLRYRGKRWLSYSIYKKDKKPAKAE
;
A
#
# COMPACT_ATOMS: atom_id res chain seq x y z
N MET A 1 -5.85 -14.70 -23.97
CA MET A 1 -4.78 -14.76 -22.96
C MET A 1 -3.88 -15.92 -23.32
N GLU A 2 -2.60 -15.65 -23.67
CA GLU A 2 -1.64 -16.73 -23.83
C GLU A 2 -1.50 -17.45 -22.50
N ALA A 3 -1.87 -18.75 -22.48
CA ALA A 3 -1.61 -19.63 -21.36
C ALA A 3 -0.13 -19.51 -21.01
N VAL A 4 0.19 -19.44 -19.70
CA VAL A 4 1.58 -19.45 -19.22
C VAL A 4 2.19 -20.77 -19.71
N ALA A 5 2.82 -20.71 -20.90
CA ALA A 5 3.52 -21.82 -21.51
C ALA A 5 4.59 -22.29 -20.52
N THR A 6 4.80 -23.57 -20.42
CA THR A 6 5.95 -24.11 -19.69
C THR A 6 7.20 -23.48 -20.30
N PRO A 7 8.04 -22.74 -19.54
CA PRO A 7 9.24 -22.18 -20.13
C PRO A 7 10.06 -23.34 -20.69
N LEU A 8 10.30 -23.33 -21.99
CA LEU A 8 11.40 -24.08 -22.57
C LEU A 8 12.67 -23.64 -21.82
N ALA A 9 13.57 -24.56 -21.54
CA ALA A 9 14.81 -24.26 -20.82
C ALA A 9 15.47 -23.00 -21.40
N GLY A 10 15.64 -21.94 -20.55
CA GLY A 10 16.25 -20.66 -20.93
C GLY A 10 15.29 -19.51 -21.32
N LYS A 11 13.96 -19.72 -21.46
CA LYS A 11 13.04 -18.59 -21.75
C LYS A 11 12.46 -17.99 -20.46
N PRO A 12 12.40 -16.64 -20.32
CA PRO A 12 11.83 -15.99 -19.15
C PRO A 12 10.31 -16.25 -19.06
N LEU A 13 9.80 -16.51 -17.85
CA LEU A 13 8.38 -16.74 -17.57
C LEU A 13 7.53 -15.53 -18.01
N PHE A 14 8.04 -14.32 -17.82
CA PHE A 14 7.40 -13.08 -18.25
C PHE A 14 8.24 -12.39 -19.34
N SER A 15 7.65 -12.20 -20.52
CA SER A 15 8.25 -11.39 -21.58
C SER A 15 8.31 -9.90 -21.19
N ASN A 16 9.14 -9.10 -21.88
CA ASN A 16 9.18 -7.65 -21.70
C ASN A 16 7.82 -7.00 -21.94
N LYS A 17 7.08 -7.48 -22.94
CA LYS A 17 5.73 -6.99 -23.28
C LYS A 17 4.74 -7.28 -22.15
N ALA A 18 4.80 -8.46 -21.53
CA ALA A 18 3.95 -8.84 -20.41
C ALA A 18 4.27 -7.98 -19.17
N LEU A 19 5.55 -7.72 -18.88
CA LEU A 19 5.95 -6.84 -17.77
C LEU A 19 5.48 -5.39 -18.00
N LYS A 20 5.64 -4.82 -19.19
CA LYS A 20 5.14 -3.48 -19.49
C LYS A 20 3.61 -3.41 -19.32
N LYS A 21 2.88 -4.42 -19.80
CA LYS A 21 1.42 -4.52 -19.67
C LYS A 21 0.95 -4.65 -18.22
N LEU A 22 1.78 -5.23 -17.36
CA LEU A 22 1.51 -5.32 -15.91
C LEU A 22 1.84 -4.01 -15.20
N ILE A 23 3.03 -3.43 -15.43
CA ILE A 23 3.57 -2.32 -14.65
C ILE A 23 2.90 -0.99 -14.99
N PHE A 24 2.66 -0.67 -16.25
CA PHE A 24 2.11 0.61 -16.65
C PHE A 24 0.74 0.93 -16.02
N PRO A 25 -0.24 0.00 -16.01
CA PRO A 25 -1.50 0.24 -15.29
C PRO A 25 -1.32 0.39 -13.77
N LEU A 26 -0.32 -0.27 -13.15
CA LEU A 26 -0.06 -0.13 -11.72
C LEU A 26 0.46 1.27 -11.36
N VAL A 27 1.28 1.87 -12.23
CA VAL A 27 1.74 3.25 -12.01
C VAL A 27 0.55 4.21 -12.06
N ILE A 28 -0.35 4.05 -13.01
CA ILE A 28 -1.58 4.85 -13.10
C ILE A 28 -2.47 4.62 -11.88
N GLU A 29 -2.63 3.37 -11.43
CA GLU A 29 -3.42 3.02 -10.25
C GLU A 29 -2.89 3.72 -8.99
N GLN A 30 -1.55 3.78 -8.79
CA GLN A 30 -0.95 4.47 -7.66
C GLN A 30 -1.13 6.00 -7.76
N PHE A 31 -1.02 6.55 -8.96
CA PHE A 31 -1.27 7.96 -9.19
C PHE A 31 -2.73 8.33 -8.86
N LEU A 32 -3.70 7.55 -9.33
CA LEU A 32 -5.11 7.73 -9.03
C LEU A 32 -5.41 7.67 -7.53
N ALA A 33 -4.76 6.73 -6.80
CA ALA A 33 -4.95 6.59 -5.36
C ALA A 33 -4.53 7.86 -4.59
N ILE A 34 -3.44 8.52 -4.99
CA ILE A 34 -3.00 9.79 -4.40
C ILE A 34 -3.96 10.92 -4.81
N SER A 35 -4.39 10.94 -6.08
CA SER A 35 -5.26 11.99 -6.61
C SER A 35 -6.63 12.05 -5.91
N VAL A 36 -7.20 10.90 -5.53
CA VAL A 36 -8.47 10.87 -4.77
C VAL A 36 -8.34 11.63 -3.46
N GLY A 37 -7.33 11.31 -2.65
CA GLY A 37 -7.12 12.00 -1.36
C GLY A 37 -6.92 13.50 -1.52
N PHE A 38 -6.18 13.92 -2.56
CA PHE A 38 -6.00 15.34 -2.86
C PHE A 38 -7.32 16.03 -3.25
N CYS A 39 -8.10 15.42 -4.16
CA CYS A 39 -9.40 15.96 -4.58
C CYS A 39 -10.38 16.05 -3.41
N ASP A 40 -10.45 15.02 -2.56
CA ASP A 40 -11.29 15.03 -1.36
C ASP A 40 -10.93 16.18 -0.44
N THR A 41 -9.64 16.36 -0.14
CA THR A 41 -9.16 17.46 0.71
C THR A 41 -9.53 18.83 0.15
N VAL A 42 -9.32 19.07 -1.16
CA VAL A 42 -9.66 20.32 -1.83
C VAL A 42 -11.17 20.57 -1.79
N MET A 43 -11.99 19.55 -2.03
CA MET A 43 -13.45 19.72 -2.04
C MET A 43 -14.03 19.96 -0.64
N ILE A 44 -13.44 19.35 0.39
CA ILE A 44 -13.87 19.51 1.78
C ILE A 44 -13.41 20.85 2.36
N SER A 45 -12.27 21.40 1.89
CA SER A 45 -11.76 22.70 2.38
C SER A 45 -12.75 23.84 2.20
N GLY A 46 -13.66 23.76 1.23
CA GLY A 46 -14.75 24.71 1.03
C GLY A 46 -15.85 24.68 2.10
N LEU A 47 -15.84 23.71 3.03
CA LEU A 47 -16.86 23.57 4.09
C LEU A 47 -16.48 24.28 5.41
N GLY A 48 -15.27 24.84 5.50
CA GLY A 48 -14.75 25.53 6.67
C GLY A 48 -13.75 24.72 7.50
N ASP A 49 -13.11 25.38 8.47
CA ASP A 49 -11.95 24.86 9.20
C ASP A 49 -12.30 23.65 10.09
N GLU A 50 -13.47 23.65 10.72
CA GLU A 50 -13.95 22.54 11.56
C GLU A 50 -14.15 21.25 10.74
N ALA A 51 -14.71 21.39 9.53
CA ALA A 51 -14.98 20.26 8.64
C ALA A 51 -13.67 19.65 8.12
N ILE A 52 -12.76 20.47 7.61
CA ILE A 52 -11.48 19.97 7.07
C ILE A 52 -10.61 19.36 8.18
N SER A 53 -10.61 19.97 9.37
CA SER A 53 -9.87 19.45 10.53
C SER A 53 -10.44 18.09 10.96
N GLY A 54 -11.75 17.99 11.14
CA GLY A 54 -12.41 16.74 11.54
C GLY A 54 -12.19 15.60 10.54
N VAL A 55 -12.33 15.87 9.24
CA VAL A 55 -12.09 14.88 8.18
C VAL A 55 -10.62 14.47 8.13
N SER A 56 -9.69 15.42 8.20
CA SER A 56 -8.25 15.12 8.15
C SER A 56 -7.79 14.19 9.28
N LEU A 57 -8.35 14.35 10.48
CA LEU A 57 -8.07 13.46 11.61
C LEU A 57 -8.59 12.03 11.36
N VAL A 58 -9.81 11.92 10.82
CA VAL A 58 -10.38 10.61 10.48
C VAL A 58 -9.62 9.97 9.33
N ASP A 59 -9.16 10.72 8.34
CA ASP A 59 -8.40 10.21 7.19
C ASP A 59 -7.07 9.57 7.61
N MET A 60 -6.47 10.02 8.71
CA MET A 60 -5.31 9.33 9.29
C MET A 60 -5.68 7.90 9.73
N ILE A 61 -6.83 7.73 10.39
CA ILE A 61 -7.34 6.41 10.81
C ILE A 61 -7.77 5.59 9.59
N MET A 62 -8.45 6.21 8.63
CA MET A 62 -8.86 5.57 7.38
C MET A 62 -7.67 5.06 6.57
N THR A 63 -6.60 5.83 6.48
CA THR A 63 -5.34 5.42 5.83
C THR A 63 -4.75 4.19 6.51
N LEU A 64 -4.78 4.12 7.84
CA LEU A 64 -4.36 2.94 8.58
C LEU A 64 -5.20 1.72 8.18
N MET A 65 -6.53 1.84 8.15
CA MET A 65 -7.43 0.75 7.76
C MET A 65 -7.24 0.32 6.30
N ILE A 66 -7.07 1.26 5.39
CA ILE A 66 -6.77 0.99 3.97
C ILE A 66 -5.51 0.12 3.86
N ASN A 67 -4.46 0.47 4.60
CA ASN A 67 -3.19 -0.29 4.57
C ASN A 67 -3.32 -1.67 5.22
N VAL A 68 -4.12 -1.82 6.28
CA VAL A 68 -4.42 -3.13 6.87
C VAL A 68 -5.10 -4.05 5.86
N PHE A 69 -6.14 -3.57 5.17
CA PHE A 69 -6.85 -4.37 4.17
C PHE A 69 -5.98 -4.66 2.92
N ALA A 70 -5.18 -3.70 2.47
CA ALA A 70 -4.24 -3.89 1.36
C ALA A 70 -3.16 -4.93 1.70
N ALA A 71 -2.65 -4.91 2.93
CA ALA A 71 -1.66 -5.88 3.39
C ALA A 71 -2.27 -7.29 3.55
N LEU A 72 -3.51 -7.40 4.05
CA LEU A 72 -4.25 -8.66 4.10
C LEU A 72 -4.47 -9.21 2.68
N ALA A 73 -4.91 -8.37 1.75
CA ALA A 73 -5.09 -8.72 0.35
C ALA A 73 -3.78 -9.19 -0.30
N THR A 74 -2.65 -8.57 0.05
CA THR A 74 -1.32 -9.00 -0.38
C THR A 74 -1.01 -10.43 0.06
N GLY A 75 -1.38 -10.82 1.28
CA GLY A 75 -1.22 -12.19 1.76
C GLY A 75 -1.93 -13.21 0.87
N GLY A 76 -3.18 -12.92 0.48
CA GLY A 76 -3.92 -13.76 -0.45
C GLY A 76 -3.37 -13.72 -1.88
N ALA A 77 -2.93 -12.56 -2.36
CA ALA A 77 -2.32 -12.41 -3.68
C ALA A 77 -1.04 -13.25 -3.81
N VAL A 78 -0.19 -13.29 -2.79
CA VAL A 78 1.01 -14.13 -2.76
C VAL A 78 0.64 -15.60 -2.88
N VAL A 79 -0.31 -16.08 -2.08
CA VAL A 79 -0.75 -17.49 -2.12
C VAL A 79 -1.37 -17.83 -3.47
N ALA A 80 -2.24 -16.97 -4.01
CA ALA A 80 -2.87 -17.16 -5.31
C ALA A 80 -1.85 -17.16 -6.45
N ALA A 81 -0.89 -16.21 -6.45
CA ALA A 81 0.17 -16.13 -7.45
C ALA A 81 1.05 -17.39 -7.44
N GLN A 82 1.39 -17.91 -6.25
CA GLN A 82 2.16 -19.15 -6.14
C GLN A 82 1.38 -20.34 -6.71
N PHE A 83 0.08 -20.46 -6.45
CA PHE A 83 -0.73 -21.53 -7.05
C PHE A 83 -0.90 -21.38 -8.57
N ILE A 84 -1.01 -20.16 -9.08
CA ILE A 84 -1.01 -19.92 -10.54
C ILE A 84 0.32 -20.35 -11.15
N GLY A 85 1.45 -19.97 -10.56
CA GLY A 85 2.78 -20.36 -11.02
C GLY A 85 3.00 -21.88 -10.98
N ALA A 86 2.43 -22.56 -9.98
CA ALA A 86 2.45 -24.02 -9.84
C ALA A 86 1.45 -24.72 -10.79
N LYS A 87 0.69 -24.01 -11.61
CA LYS A 87 -0.39 -24.53 -12.49
C LYS A 87 -1.54 -25.23 -11.75
N ARG A 88 -1.73 -24.91 -10.48
CA ARG A 88 -2.77 -25.47 -9.59
C ARG A 88 -3.99 -24.55 -9.55
N ALA A 89 -4.71 -24.42 -10.68
CA ALA A 89 -5.82 -23.47 -10.84
C ALA A 89 -6.97 -23.70 -9.83
N LYS A 90 -7.26 -24.95 -9.44
CA LYS A 90 -8.29 -25.29 -8.45
C LYS A 90 -7.92 -24.71 -7.07
N ASP A 91 -6.66 -24.85 -6.67
CA ASP A 91 -6.18 -24.33 -5.38
C ASP A 91 -6.08 -22.79 -5.39
N ALA A 92 -5.73 -22.21 -6.53
CA ALA A 92 -5.75 -20.75 -6.72
C ALA A 92 -7.18 -20.18 -6.55
N ARG A 93 -8.19 -20.83 -7.14
CA ARG A 93 -9.61 -20.45 -6.96
C ARG A 93 -10.07 -20.61 -5.52
N ASN A 94 -9.73 -21.74 -4.91
CA ASN A 94 -10.09 -21.98 -3.51
C ASN A 94 -9.44 -20.95 -2.60
N SER A 95 -8.15 -20.63 -2.80
CA SER A 95 -7.46 -19.60 -2.01
C SER A 95 -8.08 -18.20 -2.18
N ALA A 96 -8.56 -17.87 -3.38
CA ALA A 96 -9.24 -16.60 -3.65
C ALA A 96 -10.59 -16.51 -2.89
N SER A 97 -11.38 -17.58 -2.88
CA SER A 97 -12.63 -17.61 -2.12
C SER A 97 -12.39 -17.51 -0.61
N GLN A 98 -11.36 -18.19 -0.09
CA GLN A 98 -10.97 -18.09 1.33
C GLN A 98 -10.48 -16.68 1.69
N LEU A 99 -9.73 -16.03 0.79
CA LEU A 99 -9.28 -14.65 1.00
C LEU A 99 -10.45 -13.69 1.14
N ILE A 100 -11.41 -13.72 0.22
CA ILE A 100 -12.59 -12.84 0.25
C ILE A 100 -13.41 -13.10 1.51
N PHE A 101 -13.62 -14.36 1.87
CA PHE A 101 -14.34 -14.75 3.07
C PHE A 101 -13.70 -14.19 4.35
N ILE A 102 -12.41 -14.43 4.55
CA ILE A 102 -11.75 -13.96 5.78
C ILE A 102 -11.61 -12.45 5.82
N ALA A 103 -11.40 -11.79 4.67
CA ALA A 103 -11.37 -10.34 4.57
C ALA A 103 -12.73 -9.72 4.91
N PHE A 104 -13.83 -10.32 4.46
CA PHE A 104 -15.18 -9.91 4.82
C PHE A 104 -15.41 -10.02 6.34
N ILE A 105 -15.08 -11.17 6.96
CA ILE A 105 -15.25 -11.35 8.41
C ILE A 105 -14.42 -10.33 9.20
N ILE A 106 -13.13 -10.16 8.85
CA ILE A 106 -12.26 -9.20 9.54
C ILE A 106 -12.79 -7.77 9.37
N SER A 107 -13.25 -7.42 8.17
CA SER A 107 -13.76 -6.06 7.91
C SER A 107 -15.07 -5.77 8.64
N ILE A 108 -15.97 -6.75 8.77
CA ILE A 108 -17.19 -6.63 9.59
C ILE A 108 -16.83 -6.46 11.08
N ALA A 109 -15.87 -7.25 11.58
CA ALA A 109 -15.43 -7.13 12.97
C ALA A 109 -14.81 -5.75 13.25
N LEU A 110 -13.94 -5.26 12.34
CA LEU A 110 -13.36 -3.91 12.47
C LEU A 110 -14.40 -2.81 12.31
N MET A 111 -15.36 -2.96 11.42
CA MET A 111 -16.48 -2.04 11.27
C MET A 111 -17.30 -1.95 12.56
N ALA A 112 -17.70 -3.09 13.12
CA ALA A 112 -18.47 -3.15 14.35
C ALA A 112 -17.69 -2.52 15.53
N LEU A 113 -16.40 -2.85 15.67
CA LEU A 113 -15.52 -2.26 16.68
C LEU A 113 -15.44 -0.74 16.53
N THR A 114 -15.25 -0.25 15.29
CA THR A 114 -15.18 1.19 14.99
C THR A 114 -16.49 1.88 15.32
N LEU A 115 -17.64 1.31 14.94
CA LEU A 115 -18.96 1.91 15.19
C LEU A 115 -19.28 1.99 16.69
N VAL A 116 -18.93 0.96 17.47
CA VAL A 116 -19.15 0.93 18.91
C VAL A 116 -18.23 1.91 19.64
N PHE A 117 -16.96 1.96 19.26
CA PHE A 117 -15.92 2.73 19.96
C PHE A 117 -15.50 4.03 19.23
N LYS A 118 -16.30 4.53 18.28
CA LYS A 118 -15.92 5.70 17.43
C LYS A 118 -15.45 6.92 18.23
N ALA A 119 -16.17 7.28 19.29
CA ALA A 119 -15.83 8.44 20.11
C ALA A 119 -14.57 8.19 20.95
N GLN A 120 -14.46 6.98 21.52
CA GLN A 120 -13.30 6.58 22.32
C GLN A 120 -12.03 6.50 21.45
N LEU A 121 -12.15 5.98 20.21
CA LEU A 121 -11.04 5.93 19.26
C LEU A 121 -10.56 7.33 18.88
N LEU A 122 -11.48 8.25 18.58
CA LEU A 122 -11.09 9.63 18.28
C LEU A 122 -10.42 10.31 19.49
N ARG A 123 -10.95 10.14 20.69
CA ARG A 123 -10.33 10.68 21.92
C ARG A 123 -8.99 10.04 22.26
N LEU A 124 -8.80 8.76 21.94
CA LEU A 124 -7.53 8.05 22.15
C LEU A 124 -6.41 8.60 21.26
N PHE A 125 -6.74 8.88 20.00
CA PHE A 125 -5.77 9.44 19.06
C PHE A 125 -5.60 10.96 19.18
N PHE A 126 -6.67 11.66 19.59
CA PHE A 126 -6.75 13.13 19.63
C PHE A 126 -7.40 13.57 20.93
N SER A 127 -6.59 13.79 21.95
CA SER A 127 -7.05 13.99 23.35
C SER A 127 -7.90 15.23 23.58
N THR A 128 -7.69 16.30 22.80
CA THR A 128 -8.40 17.59 22.95
C THR A 128 -8.86 18.08 21.58
N LEU A 129 -10.16 17.93 21.32
CA LEU A 129 -10.78 18.44 20.10
C LEU A 129 -11.87 19.46 20.48
N GLU A 130 -11.94 20.52 19.70
CA GLU A 130 -13.09 21.45 19.74
C GLU A 130 -14.37 20.71 19.37
N GLU A 131 -15.50 21.12 19.92
CA GLU A 131 -16.77 20.40 19.78
C GLU A 131 -17.22 20.28 18.32
N GLY A 132 -17.08 21.34 17.52
CA GLY A 132 -17.42 21.34 16.08
C GLY A 132 -16.53 20.39 15.27
N VAL A 133 -15.23 20.33 15.58
CA VAL A 133 -14.30 19.38 14.96
C VAL A 133 -14.65 17.94 15.31
N MET A 134 -14.98 17.68 16.59
CA MET A 134 -15.37 16.34 17.06
C MET A 134 -16.67 15.88 16.37
N GLN A 135 -17.67 16.76 16.21
CA GLN A 135 -18.93 16.41 15.57
C GLN A 135 -18.73 16.10 14.07
N SER A 136 -17.93 16.90 13.37
CA SER A 136 -17.55 16.66 11.96
C SER A 136 -16.78 15.35 11.81
N ALA A 137 -15.80 15.09 12.71
CA ALA A 137 -15.05 13.86 12.74
C ALA A 137 -15.94 12.63 12.99
N LEU A 138 -16.83 12.68 13.98
CA LEU A 138 -17.74 11.58 14.29
C LEU A 138 -18.66 11.27 13.10
N THR A 139 -19.20 12.31 12.46
CA THR A 139 -20.10 12.16 11.30
C THR A 139 -19.38 11.49 10.12
N TYR A 140 -18.20 11.96 9.79
CA TYR A 140 -17.39 11.37 8.72
C TYR A 140 -16.94 9.93 9.05
N PHE A 141 -16.56 9.68 10.30
CA PHE A 141 -15.97 8.40 10.72
C PHE A 141 -16.97 7.25 10.68
N TRP A 142 -18.19 7.43 11.25
CA TRP A 142 -19.14 6.33 11.27
C TRP A 142 -19.65 5.97 9.86
N ILE A 143 -19.85 6.95 8.98
CA ILE A 143 -20.25 6.69 7.59
C ILE A 143 -19.12 6.01 6.82
N SER A 144 -17.89 6.50 6.99
CA SER A 144 -16.69 5.89 6.37
C SER A 144 -16.43 4.48 6.85
N ALA A 145 -16.70 4.17 8.13
CA ALA A 145 -16.56 2.83 8.69
C ALA A 145 -17.50 1.81 8.03
N LEU A 146 -18.70 2.21 7.60
CA LEU A 146 -19.60 1.35 6.84
C LEU A 146 -19.00 0.88 5.51
N SER A 147 -18.01 1.60 4.99
CA SER A 147 -17.32 1.21 3.77
C SER A 147 -16.25 0.12 3.96
N PHE A 148 -15.90 -0.28 5.19
CA PHE A 148 -14.82 -1.25 5.44
C PHE A 148 -14.99 -2.59 4.72
N PRO A 149 -16.18 -3.24 4.72
CA PRO A 149 -16.37 -4.47 3.97
C PRO A 149 -16.17 -4.29 2.46
N PHE A 150 -16.65 -3.18 1.92
CA PHE A 150 -16.50 -2.86 0.49
C PHE A 150 -15.03 -2.63 0.13
N LEU A 151 -14.33 -1.88 0.96
CA LEU A 151 -12.90 -1.60 0.79
C LEU A 151 -12.05 -2.87 0.90
N ALA A 152 -12.32 -3.74 1.87
CA ALA A 152 -11.59 -4.98 2.06
C ALA A 152 -11.76 -5.93 0.86
N ILE A 153 -13.00 -6.13 0.40
CA ILE A 153 -13.30 -6.98 -0.75
C ILE A 153 -12.72 -6.37 -2.03
N TYR A 154 -12.84 -5.06 -2.23
CA TYR A 154 -12.21 -4.34 -3.35
C TYR A 154 -10.70 -4.63 -3.40
N ASN A 155 -9.98 -4.43 -2.29
CA ASN A 155 -8.54 -4.69 -2.22
C ASN A 155 -8.19 -6.15 -2.54
N CYS A 156 -8.97 -7.11 -2.02
CA CYS A 156 -8.78 -8.53 -2.30
C CYS A 156 -8.98 -8.84 -3.78
N CYS A 157 -10.07 -8.38 -4.39
CA CYS A 157 -10.34 -8.60 -5.81
C CYS A 157 -9.27 -7.94 -6.70
N ALA A 158 -8.87 -6.70 -6.42
CA ALA A 158 -7.81 -6.01 -7.14
C ALA A 158 -6.47 -6.78 -7.03
N ALA A 159 -6.13 -7.27 -5.84
CA ALA A 159 -4.93 -8.07 -5.61
C ALA A 159 -4.97 -9.42 -6.37
N LEU A 160 -6.13 -10.08 -6.46
CA LEU A 160 -6.32 -11.31 -7.24
C LEU A 160 -6.18 -11.04 -8.75
N PHE A 161 -6.73 -9.93 -9.27
CA PHE A 161 -6.52 -9.55 -10.67
C PHE A 161 -5.05 -9.29 -10.97
N ARG A 162 -4.34 -8.61 -10.08
CA ARG A 162 -2.89 -8.41 -10.18
C ARG A 162 -2.14 -9.74 -10.14
N ALA A 163 -2.50 -10.65 -9.23
CA ALA A 163 -1.90 -11.99 -9.13
C ALA A 163 -2.05 -12.82 -10.41
N MET A 164 -3.15 -12.62 -11.17
CA MET A 164 -3.35 -13.18 -12.52
C MET A 164 -2.56 -12.46 -13.63
N GLY A 165 -1.78 -11.42 -13.32
CA GLY A 165 -1.07 -10.59 -14.30
C GLY A 165 -1.96 -9.58 -15.04
N ASN A 166 -3.16 -9.31 -14.57
CA ASN A 166 -4.11 -8.39 -15.21
C ASN A 166 -4.36 -7.13 -14.38
N SER A 167 -3.35 -6.27 -14.30
CA SER A 167 -3.44 -4.99 -13.58
C SER A 167 -4.32 -3.94 -14.28
N LYS A 168 -4.67 -4.13 -15.56
CA LYS A 168 -5.57 -3.21 -16.27
C LYS A 168 -6.95 -3.14 -15.62
N ILE A 169 -7.44 -4.26 -15.07
CA ILE A 169 -8.75 -4.30 -14.42
C ILE A 169 -8.70 -3.58 -13.08
N SER A 170 -7.66 -3.75 -12.26
CA SER A 170 -7.53 -3.02 -11.00
C SER A 170 -7.37 -1.52 -11.24
N MET A 171 -6.61 -1.11 -12.25
CA MET A 171 -6.49 0.28 -12.67
C MET A 171 -7.84 0.88 -13.10
N LEU A 172 -8.61 0.16 -13.93
CA LEU A 172 -9.93 0.64 -14.37
C LEU A 172 -10.91 0.78 -13.21
N ALA A 173 -10.89 -0.17 -12.28
CA ALA A 173 -11.71 -0.08 -11.06
C ALA A 173 -11.32 1.13 -10.21
N SER A 174 -10.00 1.40 -10.04
CA SER A 174 -9.52 2.59 -9.36
C SER A 174 -9.95 3.88 -10.07
N LEU A 175 -9.87 3.92 -11.40
CA LEU A 175 -10.31 5.07 -12.20
C LEU A 175 -11.80 5.35 -12.01
N ILE A 176 -12.64 4.31 -12.09
CA ILE A 176 -14.09 4.43 -11.86
C ILE A 176 -14.36 4.92 -10.45
N THR A 177 -13.68 4.38 -9.44
CA THR A 177 -13.80 4.83 -8.05
C THR A 177 -13.48 6.31 -7.92
N THR A 178 -12.37 6.76 -8.52
CA THR A 178 -11.95 8.16 -8.50
C THR A 178 -12.99 9.08 -9.14
N ILE A 179 -13.46 8.75 -10.34
CA ILE A 179 -14.45 9.54 -11.06
C ILE A 179 -15.77 9.59 -10.27
N MET A 180 -16.26 8.45 -9.78
CA MET A 180 -17.49 8.40 -9.00
C MET A 180 -17.38 9.17 -7.68
N ASN A 181 -16.23 9.13 -7.03
CA ASN A 181 -15.97 9.87 -5.81
C ASN A 181 -15.98 11.39 -6.06
N ILE A 182 -15.28 11.88 -7.08
CA ILE A 182 -15.25 13.31 -7.44
C ILE A 182 -16.65 13.82 -7.81
N ILE A 183 -17.36 13.09 -8.68
CA ILE A 183 -18.72 13.47 -9.08
C ILE A 183 -19.68 13.41 -7.90
N GLY A 184 -19.60 12.36 -7.09
CA GLY A 184 -20.42 12.19 -5.90
C GLY A 184 -20.16 13.30 -4.87
N ASN A 185 -18.91 13.68 -4.63
CA ASN A 185 -18.53 14.81 -3.78
C ASN A 185 -19.14 16.12 -4.34
N ALA A 186 -19.00 16.37 -5.65
CA ALA A 186 -19.56 17.57 -6.26
C ALA A 186 -21.09 17.66 -6.06
N ILE A 187 -21.81 16.57 -6.25
CA ILE A 187 -23.26 16.51 -6.08
C ILE A 187 -23.65 16.63 -4.60
N LEU A 188 -23.05 15.83 -3.72
CA LEU A 188 -23.49 15.72 -2.33
C LEU A 188 -23.00 16.86 -1.43
N ILE A 189 -21.79 17.40 -1.69
CA ILE A 189 -21.24 18.51 -0.92
C ILE A 189 -21.85 19.83 -1.40
N TYR A 190 -21.78 20.12 -2.70
CA TYR A 190 -22.16 21.43 -3.23
C TYR A 190 -23.62 21.49 -3.74
N GLY A 191 -24.15 20.41 -4.35
CA GLY A 191 -25.51 20.36 -4.86
C GLY A 191 -26.53 20.15 -3.74
N VAL A 192 -26.40 19.04 -3.00
CA VAL A 192 -27.36 18.67 -1.93
C VAL A 192 -27.02 19.34 -0.59
N LYS A 193 -25.77 19.85 -0.45
CA LYS A 193 -25.26 20.55 0.74
C LYS A 193 -25.23 19.67 2.02
N TRP A 194 -24.92 18.38 1.86
CA TRP A 194 -24.77 17.46 3.01
C TRP A 194 -23.43 17.61 3.73
N GLY A 195 -22.57 18.54 3.31
CA GLY A 195 -21.32 18.84 3.97
C GLY A 195 -20.40 17.60 4.10
N VAL A 196 -19.87 17.39 5.29
CA VAL A 196 -18.95 16.28 5.60
C VAL A 196 -19.60 14.91 5.40
N ALA A 197 -20.89 14.76 5.72
CA ALA A 197 -21.62 13.52 5.47
C ALA A 197 -21.69 13.18 3.98
N GLY A 198 -21.85 14.21 3.11
CA GLY A 198 -21.85 14.04 1.66
C GLY A 198 -20.54 13.43 1.13
N ALA A 199 -19.39 13.91 1.63
CA ALA A 199 -18.09 13.37 1.27
C ALA A 199 -17.94 11.89 1.69
N ALA A 200 -18.33 11.54 2.92
CA ALA A 200 -18.27 10.17 3.42
C ALA A 200 -19.18 9.21 2.65
N ILE A 201 -20.40 9.64 2.31
CA ILE A 201 -21.36 8.85 1.54
C ILE A 201 -20.85 8.64 0.11
N SER A 202 -20.35 9.69 -0.54
CA SER A 202 -19.72 9.59 -1.87
C SER A 202 -18.60 8.56 -1.91
N SER A 203 -17.69 8.62 -0.95
CA SER A 203 -16.59 7.67 -0.82
C SER A 203 -17.09 6.24 -0.58
N THR A 204 -18.15 6.07 0.22
CA THR A 204 -18.73 4.75 0.51
C THR A 204 -19.40 4.16 -0.73
N ILE A 205 -20.18 4.95 -1.48
CA ILE A 205 -20.84 4.52 -2.73
C ILE A 205 -19.78 4.16 -3.79
N SER A 206 -18.74 4.96 -3.94
CA SER A 206 -17.65 4.72 -4.90
C SER A 206 -16.93 3.40 -4.61
N ARG A 207 -16.63 3.11 -3.34
CA ARG A 207 -16.02 1.85 -2.89
C ARG A 207 -16.94 0.66 -3.11
N PHE A 208 -18.26 0.82 -2.84
CA PHE A 208 -19.25 -0.22 -3.11
C PHE A 208 -19.33 -0.54 -4.60
N ALA A 209 -19.43 0.47 -5.46
CA ALA A 209 -19.50 0.27 -6.92
C ALA A 209 -18.24 -0.40 -7.48
N ALA A 210 -17.07 -0.01 -7.00
CA ALA A 210 -15.80 -0.63 -7.41
C ALA A 210 -15.69 -2.09 -6.94
N MET A 211 -16.11 -2.38 -5.71
CA MET A 211 -16.19 -3.75 -5.20
C MET A 211 -17.11 -4.59 -6.08
N LEU A 212 -18.32 -4.11 -6.36
CA LEU A 212 -19.31 -4.81 -7.17
C LEU A 212 -18.79 -5.09 -8.59
N LEU A 213 -18.19 -4.08 -9.23
CA LEU A 213 -17.56 -4.22 -10.54
C LEU A 213 -16.52 -5.34 -10.56
N LEU A 214 -15.60 -5.34 -9.58
CA LEU A 214 -14.54 -6.34 -9.52
C LEU A 214 -15.09 -7.75 -9.21
N LEU A 215 -16.11 -7.87 -8.36
CA LEU A 215 -16.77 -9.16 -8.09
C LEU A 215 -17.46 -9.71 -9.34
N ILE A 216 -18.21 -8.88 -10.08
CA ILE A 216 -18.86 -9.27 -11.34
C ILE A 216 -17.79 -9.75 -12.35
N LEU A 217 -16.70 -9.00 -12.47
CA LEU A 217 -15.61 -9.37 -13.36
C LEU A 217 -14.88 -10.63 -12.90
N LEU A 218 -14.83 -10.92 -11.61
CA LEU A 218 -14.20 -12.12 -11.05
C LEU A 218 -15.12 -13.36 -11.18
N HIS A 219 -16.41 -13.17 -11.47
CA HIS A 219 -17.35 -14.28 -11.73
C HIS A 219 -17.17 -14.93 -13.10
N LYS A 220 -16.48 -14.25 -14.05
CA LYS A 220 -16.25 -14.79 -15.41
C LYS A 220 -15.32 -15.99 -15.39
N ARG A 221 -15.81 -17.14 -15.90
CA ARG A 221 -15.11 -18.44 -15.88
C ARG A 221 -13.94 -18.58 -16.86
N ASP A 222 -13.72 -17.63 -17.73
CA ASP A 222 -12.61 -17.59 -18.73
C ASP A 222 -11.24 -17.32 -18.11
N ARG A 223 -11.17 -17.16 -16.78
CA ARG A 223 -9.95 -16.73 -16.06
C ARG A 223 -9.40 -17.86 -15.18
N PRO A 224 -8.07 -17.83 -14.91
CA PRO A 224 -7.45 -18.80 -13.99
C PRO A 224 -8.08 -18.81 -12.60
N ILE A 225 -8.44 -17.60 -12.10
CA ILE A 225 -9.20 -17.42 -10.85
C ILE A 225 -10.55 -16.83 -11.21
N TYR A 226 -11.59 -17.52 -10.80
CA TYR A 226 -12.96 -17.03 -10.79
C TYR A 226 -13.68 -17.53 -9.53
N ILE A 227 -14.71 -16.80 -9.11
CA ILE A 227 -15.56 -17.18 -7.98
C ILE A 227 -16.93 -17.53 -8.55
N SER A 228 -17.41 -18.71 -8.25
CA SER A 228 -18.75 -19.16 -8.68
C SER A 228 -19.66 -19.26 -7.46
N ILE A 229 -20.83 -18.63 -7.52
CA ILE A 229 -21.87 -18.73 -6.48
C ILE A 229 -22.42 -20.16 -6.40
N LYS A 230 -22.30 -20.94 -7.49
CA LYS A 230 -22.77 -22.33 -7.54
C LYS A 230 -21.82 -23.32 -6.86
N ASP A 231 -20.55 -22.95 -6.66
CA ASP A 231 -19.58 -23.80 -5.99
C ASP A 231 -19.86 -23.75 -4.47
N LYS A 232 -20.15 -24.91 -3.87
CA LYS A 232 -20.36 -25.00 -2.41
C LYS A 232 -19.12 -24.49 -1.69
N PHE A 233 -19.24 -23.32 -1.07
CA PHE A 233 -18.18 -22.76 -0.25
C PHE A 233 -17.97 -23.64 0.99
N ARG A 234 -16.72 -24.05 1.23
CA ARG A 234 -16.31 -24.74 2.46
C ARG A 234 -15.11 -24.01 3.04
N PRO A 235 -15.19 -23.54 4.29
CA PRO A 235 -14.03 -22.93 4.96
C PRO A 235 -12.86 -23.94 4.99
N ASN A 236 -11.70 -23.49 4.51
CA ASN A 236 -10.47 -24.26 4.55
C ASN A 236 -9.48 -23.57 5.48
N PHE A 237 -9.47 -24.00 6.75
CA PHE A 237 -8.62 -23.41 7.78
C PHE A 237 -7.12 -23.48 7.45
N GLY A 238 -6.67 -24.48 6.71
CA GLY A 238 -5.29 -24.59 6.25
C GLY A 238 -4.90 -23.48 5.29
N LEU A 239 -5.76 -23.15 4.32
CA LEU A 239 -5.55 -22.03 3.40
C LEU A 239 -5.71 -20.69 4.11
N ILE A 240 -6.72 -20.54 4.96
CA ILE A 240 -6.92 -19.32 5.77
C ILE A 240 -5.70 -19.05 6.62
N LYS A 241 -5.17 -20.05 7.35
CA LYS A 241 -3.95 -19.92 8.14
C LYS A 241 -2.75 -19.51 7.29
N LYS A 242 -2.65 -20.03 6.06
CA LYS A 242 -1.59 -19.68 5.10
C LYS A 242 -1.69 -18.21 4.67
N ILE A 243 -2.89 -17.75 4.32
CA ILE A 243 -3.16 -16.35 3.93
C ILE A 243 -2.85 -15.41 5.11
N LEU A 244 -3.37 -15.73 6.30
CA LEU A 244 -3.17 -14.92 7.50
C LEU A 244 -1.71 -14.91 7.96
N SER A 245 -0.96 -16.00 7.77
CA SER A 245 0.47 -16.04 8.12
C SER A 245 1.34 -15.07 7.30
N ILE A 246 0.82 -14.59 6.17
CA ILE A 246 1.44 -13.55 5.34
C ILE A 246 0.76 -12.21 5.60
N GLY A 247 -0.57 -12.19 5.61
CA GLY A 247 -1.37 -10.97 5.73
C GLY A 247 -1.20 -10.29 7.07
N ILE A 248 -1.25 -11.03 8.20
CA ILE A 248 -1.14 -10.42 9.54
C ILE A 248 0.23 -9.75 9.76
N PRO A 249 1.38 -10.40 9.52
CA PRO A 249 2.65 -9.72 9.67
C PRO A 249 2.79 -8.50 8.75
N SER A 250 2.29 -8.59 7.50
CA SER A 250 2.28 -7.45 6.57
C SER A 250 1.39 -6.31 7.06
N SER A 251 0.24 -6.61 7.67
CA SER A 251 -0.65 -5.59 8.25
C SER A 251 -0.02 -4.93 9.46
N ILE A 252 0.62 -5.70 10.35
CA ILE A 252 1.36 -5.17 11.51
C ILE A 252 2.49 -4.25 11.03
N GLU A 253 3.29 -4.69 10.04
CA GLU A 253 4.36 -3.89 9.46
C GLU A 253 3.83 -2.56 8.91
N SER A 254 2.77 -2.59 8.10
CA SER A 254 2.17 -1.39 7.52
C SER A 254 1.58 -0.46 8.58
N SER A 255 0.83 -1.00 9.54
CA SER A 255 0.19 -0.22 10.61
C SER A 255 1.20 0.48 11.49
N LEU A 256 2.20 -0.25 11.98
CA LEU A 256 3.24 0.32 12.85
C LEU A 256 4.16 1.29 12.09
N PHE A 257 4.35 1.08 10.78
CA PHE A 257 5.05 2.05 9.95
C PHE A 257 4.29 3.38 9.86
N HIS A 258 2.98 3.35 9.65
CA HIS A 258 2.15 4.56 9.62
C HIS A 258 2.07 5.25 10.99
N LEU A 259 1.92 4.49 12.07
CA LEU A 259 1.99 5.04 13.44
C LEU A 259 3.35 5.68 13.71
N GLY A 260 4.43 5.04 13.31
CA GLY A 260 5.78 5.60 13.44
C GLY A 260 5.95 6.90 12.66
N ARG A 261 5.35 7.03 11.47
CA ARG A 261 5.34 8.32 10.73
C ARG A 261 4.62 9.42 11.50
N ILE A 262 3.49 9.12 12.15
CA ILE A 262 2.76 10.09 12.98
C ILE A 262 3.64 10.55 14.15
N LEU A 263 4.32 9.63 14.83
CA LEU A 263 5.24 9.96 15.93
C LEU A 263 6.41 10.85 15.45
N VAL A 264 6.95 10.59 14.27
CA VAL A 264 8.00 11.44 13.67
C VAL A 264 7.47 12.86 13.39
N VAL A 265 6.23 12.99 12.89
CA VAL A 265 5.61 14.32 12.69
C VAL A 265 5.44 15.02 14.03
N SER A 266 5.09 14.34 15.11
CA SER A 266 5.03 14.92 16.47
C SER A 266 6.38 15.46 16.95
N ILE A 267 7.51 14.84 16.56
CA ILE A 267 8.84 15.43 16.83
C ILE A 267 9.02 16.73 16.05
N ILE A 268 8.60 16.76 14.77
CA ILE A 268 8.77 17.94 13.91
C ILE A 268 7.92 19.12 14.41
N THR A 269 6.74 18.86 15.00
CA THR A 269 5.89 19.94 15.54
C THR A 269 6.58 20.72 16.66
N SER A 270 7.54 20.14 17.38
CA SER A 270 8.32 20.82 18.41
C SER A 270 9.36 21.81 17.87
N PHE A 271 9.63 21.81 16.55
CA PHE A 271 10.64 22.70 15.94
C PHE A 271 10.08 24.03 15.41
N GLY A 272 8.77 24.25 15.52
CA GLY A 272 8.10 25.49 15.11
C GLY A 272 7.51 25.46 13.70
N THR A 273 6.72 26.49 13.39
CA THR A 273 5.83 26.57 12.22
C THR A 273 6.54 26.47 10.88
N VAL A 274 7.72 27.09 10.75
CA VAL A 274 8.53 27.03 9.52
C VAL A 274 8.91 25.59 9.16
N GLN A 275 9.32 24.81 10.15
CA GLN A 275 9.74 23.43 9.94
C GLN A 275 8.54 22.50 9.68
N ILE A 276 7.41 22.78 10.32
CA ILE A 276 6.15 22.07 10.05
C ILE A 276 5.72 22.28 8.60
N ALA A 277 5.69 23.55 8.14
CA ALA A 277 5.30 23.91 6.77
C ALA A 277 6.23 23.28 5.73
N ALA A 278 7.55 23.40 5.93
CA ALA A 278 8.54 22.79 5.05
C ALA A 278 8.40 21.27 4.97
N ASN A 279 8.22 20.61 6.13
CA ASN A 279 8.02 19.15 6.19
C ASN A 279 6.72 18.70 5.54
N ALA A 280 5.61 19.45 5.68
CA ALA A 280 4.34 19.13 5.03
C ALA A 280 4.47 19.12 3.51
N VAL A 281 5.07 20.16 2.94
CA VAL A 281 5.34 20.27 1.49
C VAL A 281 6.28 19.15 1.03
N ALA A 282 7.35 18.90 1.78
CA ALA A 282 8.30 17.85 1.44
C ALA A 282 7.67 16.45 1.47
N ASN A 283 6.80 16.13 2.44
CA ASN A 283 6.08 14.86 2.49
C ASN A 283 5.09 14.68 1.32
N ASN A 284 4.44 15.74 0.85
CA ASN A 284 3.58 15.67 -0.33
C ASN A 284 4.37 15.27 -1.58
N LEU A 285 5.53 15.90 -1.79
CA LEU A 285 6.41 15.60 -2.93
C LEU A 285 7.10 14.23 -2.79
N ASP A 286 7.44 13.78 -1.57
CA ASP A 286 7.88 12.41 -1.28
C ASP A 286 6.82 11.38 -1.72
N GLY A 287 5.55 11.60 -1.35
CA GLY A 287 4.45 10.73 -1.76
C GLY A 287 4.38 10.52 -3.27
N ILE A 288 4.54 11.62 -4.03
CA ILE A 288 4.60 11.58 -5.50
C ILE A 288 5.87 10.86 -5.98
N GLY A 289 7.02 11.14 -5.35
CA GLY A 289 8.32 10.54 -5.68
C GLY A 289 8.35 9.01 -5.54
N CYS A 290 7.57 8.47 -4.62
CA CYS A 290 7.51 7.03 -4.33
C CYS A 290 6.57 6.23 -5.25
N ILE A 291 5.73 6.88 -6.09
CA ILE A 291 4.73 6.22 -6.96
C ILE A 291 5.33 5.06 -7.80
N PRO A 292 6.42 5.25 -8.56
CA PRO A 292 6.95 4.17 -9.39
C PRO A 292 7.40 2.96 -8.56
N GLY A 293 8.02 3.21 -7.42
CA GLY A 293 8.48 2.15 -6.52
C GLY A 293 7.35 1.36 -5.89
N GLN A 294 6.25 2.02 -5.49
CA GLN A 294 5.05 1.35 -4.96
C GLN A 294 4.40 0.48 -6.03
N ALA A 295 4.23 0.98 -7.25
CA ALA A 295 3.73 0.20 -8.39
C ALA A 295 4.60 -1.02 -8.67
N MET A 296 5.92 -0.86 -8.64
CA MET A 296 6.87 -1.95 -8.81
C MET A 296 6.80 -2.98 -7.68
N GLY A 297 6.53 -2.57 -6.45
CA GLY A 297 6.29 -3.46 -5.32
C GLY A 297 5.14 -4.44 -5.58
N LEU A 298 4.01 -3.94 -6.13
CA LEU A 298 2.87 -4.77 -6.51
C LEU A 298 3.20 -5.72 -7.68
N ALA A 299 3.95 -5.23 -8.67
CA ALA A 299 4.41 -6.06 -9.80
C ALA A 299 5.35 -7.18 -9.34
N VAL A 300 6.26 -6.89 -8.40
CA VAL A 300 7.18 -7.87 -7.80
C VAL A 300 6.42 -9.00 -7.12
N ILE A 301 5.39 -8.70 -6.30
CA ILE A 301 4.57 -9.71 -5.64
C ILE A 301 3.94 -10.65 -6.67
N THR A 302 3.41 -10.13 -7.75
CA THR A 302 2.78 -10.92 -8.81
C THR A 302 3.81 -11.81 -9.54
N VAL A 303 4.87 -11.21 -10.06
CA VAL A 303 5.85 -11.92 -10.92
C VAL A 303 6.66 -12.92 -10.11
N ILE A 304 7.20 -12.49 -8.97
CA ILE A 304 8.02 -13.36 -8.12
C ILE A 304 7.15 -14.43 -7.45
N GLY A 305 5.91 -14.11 -7.04
CA GLY A 305 4.98 -15.09 -6.51
C GLY A 305 4.73 -16.24 -7.49
N GLN A 306 4.52 -15.94 -8.78
CA GLN A 306 4.36 -16.97 -9.81
C GLN A 306 5.67 -17.75 -10.06
N CYS A 307 6.84 -17.08 -10.07
CA CYS A 307 8.13 -17.75 -10.20
C CYS A 307 8.42 -18.69 -9.01
N VAL A 308 8.04 -18.28 -7.79
CA VAL A 308 8.14 -19.12 -6.58
C VAL A 308 7.23 -20.34 -6.69
N GLY A 309 6.00 -20.14 -7.19
CA GLY A 309 5.06 -21.23 -7.46
C GLY A 309 5.57 -22.24 -8.48
N LEU A 310 6.25 -21.76 -9.53
CA LEU A 310 6.92 -22.61 -10.52
C LEU A 310 8.07 -23.43 -9.90
N GLY A 311 8.65 -22.98 -8.80
CA GLY A 311 9.76 -23.65 -8.10
C GLY A 311 11.12 -23.48 -8.75
N SER A 312 11.30 -22.52 -9.66
CA SER A 312 12.56 -22.25 -10.36
C SER A 312 13.31 -21.09 -9.71
N GLU A 313 14.41 -21.39 -9.02
CA GLU A 313 15.31 -20.38 -8.45
C GLU A 313 15.90 -19.47 -9.55
N GLU A 314 16.20 -20.03 -10.73
CA GLU A 314 16.73 -19.28 -11.86
C GLU A 314 15.75 -18.19 -12.31
N GLN A 315 14.47 -18.54 -12.50
CA GLN A 315 13.43 -17.60 -12.90
C GLN A 315 13.20 -16.52 -11.83
N ILE A 316 13.26 -16.88 -10.54
CA ILE A 316 13.14 -15.92 -9.44
C ILE A 316 14.28 -14.90 -9.51
N ARG A 317 15.55 -15.37 -9.63
CA ARG A 317 16.72 -14.48 -9.69
C ARG A 317 16.72 -13.61 -10.93
N LEU A 318 16.39 -14.18 -12.09
CA LEU A 318 16.30 -13.48 -13.35
C LEU A 318 15.28 -12.33 -13.29
N HIS A 319 14.05 -12.63 -12.83
CA HIS A 319 12.98 -11.63 -12.76
C HIS A 319 13.22 -10.63 -11.63
N THR A 320 13.79 -11.03 -10.49
CA THR A 320 14.18 -10.09 -9.44
C THR A 320 15.20 -9.07 -9.97
N LYS A 321 16.29 -9.53 -10.59
CA LYS A 321 17.31 -8.64 -11.16
C LYS A 321 16.69 -7.65 -12.17
N LYS A 322 15.81 -8.16 -13.03
CA LYS A 322 15.16 -7.36 -14.07
C LYS A 322 14.19 -6.33 -13.49
N LEU A 323 13.34 -6.74 -12.55
CA LEU A 323 12.37 -5.85 -11.90
C LEU A 323 13.08 -4.80 -11.05
N MET A 324 14.11 -5.18 -10.28
CA MET A 324 14.90 -4.22 -9.50
C MET A 324 15.60 -3.20 -10.41
N LYS A 325 16.25 -3.64 -11.52
CA LYS A 325 16.84 -2.72 -12.49
C LYS A 325 15.81 -1.74 -13.05
N LEU A 326 14.61 -2.23 -13.38
CA LEU A 326 13.53 -1.38 -13.87
C LEU A 326 13.01 -0.41 -12.79
N THR A 327 12.93 -0.86 -11.53
CA THR A 327 12.56 0.01 -10.39
C THR A 327 13.55 1.14 -10.22
N TYR A 328 14.85 0.85 -10.22
CA TYR A 328 15.90 1.87 -10.14
C TYR A 328 15.79 2.88 -11.28
N LEU A 329 15.62 2.40 -12.52
CA LEU A 329 15.50 3.27 -13.69
C LEU A 329 14.26 4.17 -13.60
N MET A 330 13.09 3.59 -13.27
CA MET A 330 11.84 4.35 -13.16
C MET A 330 11.90 5.36 -12.01
N SER A 331 12.42 4.96 -10.85
CA SER A 331 12.61 5.84 -9.70
C SER A 331 13.61 6.96 -10.01
N ALA A 332 14.70 6.67 -10.70
CA ALA A 332 15.69 7.67 -11.09
C ALA A 332 15.10 8.72 -12.03
N ILE A 333 14.43 8.28 -13.10
CA ILE A 333 13.79 9.20 -14.07
C ILE A 333 12.73 10.05 -13.36
N TRP A 334 11.87 9.43 -12.55
CA TRP A 334 10.77 10.11 -11.89
C TRP A 334 11.25 11.14 -10.86
N ASN A 335 12.19 10.76 -9.99
CA ASN A 335 12.77 11.68 -9.02
C ASN A 335 13.63 12.77 -9.67
N ALA A 336 14.32 12.48 -10.78
CA ALA A 336 15.04 13.50 -11.54
C ALA A 336 14.07 14.55 -12.13
N ILE A 337 12.90 14.14 -12.62
CA ILE A 337 11.87 15.09 -13.09
C ILE A 337 11.37 15.96 -11.93
N ILE A 338 11.08 15.36 -10.76
CA ILE A 338 10.66 16.13 -9.58
C ILE A 338 11.73 17.13 -9.17
N LEU A 339 13.00 16.73 -9.13
CA LEU A 339 14.11 17.63 -8.78
C LEU A 339 14.29 18.75 -9.81
N ALA A 340 14.14 18.47 -11.11
CA ALA A 340 14.22 19.46 -12.16
C ALA A 340 13.08 20.50 -12.11
N THR A 341 11.88 20.06 -11.72
CA THR A 341 10.70 20.94 -11.61
C THR A 341 10.53 21.55 -10.23
N LEU A 342 11.39 21.20 -9.27
CA LEU A 342 11.25 21.54 -7.86
C LEU A 342 11.10 23.04 -7.57
N PRO A 343 11.90 23.97 -8.17
CA PRO A 343 11.74 25.39 -7.92
C PRO A 343 10.37 25.92 -8.37
N LEU A 344 9.84 25.39 -9.47
CA LEU A 344 8.50 25.75 -9.98
C LEU A 344 7.41 25.20 -9.07
N THR A 345 7.52 23.93 -8.68
CA THR A 345 6.53 23.26 -7.83
C THR A 345 6.46 23.89 -6.44
N LEU A 346 7.61 24.25 -5.83
CA LEU A 346 7.63 24.88 -4.53
C LEU A 346 6.99 26.27 -4.52
N LYS A 347 7.10 27.04 -5.62
CA LYS A 347 6.42 28.34 -5.74
C LYS A 347 4.90 28.25 -5.67
N MET A 348 4.32 27.10 -6.04
CA MET A 348 2.86 26.89 -6.00
C MET A 348 2.32 26.77 -4.57
N TYR A 349 3.16 26.45 -3.58
CA TYR A 349 2.73 26.25 -2.19
C TYR A 349 2.60 27.54 -1.37
N ASN A 350 3.01 28.68 -1.90
CA ASN A 350 2.91 30.00 -1.24
C ASN A 350 3.35 29.98 0.24
N ILE A 351 4.50 29.37 0.53
CA ILE A 351 5.10 29.26 1.85
C ILE A 351 6.14 30.37 2.08
N SER A 352 6.49 30.61 3.36
CA SER A 352 7.51 31.61 3.72
C SER A 352 8.88 31.33 3.08
N PRO A 353 9.75 32.35 2.85
CA PRO A 353 11.07 32.13 2.26
C PRO A 353 11.94 31.14 3.04
N ASP A 354 11.85 31.15 4.37
CA ASP A 354 12.58 30.20 5.23
C ASP A 354 12.06 28.79 5.07
N ALA A 355 10.72 28.59 5.05
CA ALA A 355 10.11 27.29 4.80
C ALA A 355 10.41 26.78 3.39
N TYR A 356 10.45 27.66 2.38
CA TYR A 356 10.85 27.32 1.02
C TYR A 356 12.29 26.80 0.96
N SER A 357 13.23 27.55 1.56
CA SER A 357 14.66 27.17 1.60
C SER A 357 14.84 25.80 2.30
N LEU A 358 14.14 25.59 3.40
CA LEU A 358 14.19 24.33 4.13
C LEU A 358 13.57 23.18 3.33
N ALA A 359 12.36 23.36 2.76
CA ALA A 359 11.70 22.36 1.93
C ALA A 359 12.57 21.95 0.74
N LEU A 360 13.21 22.92 0.07
CA LEU A 360 14.13 22.67 -1.03
C LEU A 360 15.27 21.72 -0.59
N LYS A 361 15.90 21.99 0.55
CA LYS A 361 16.97 21.15 1.11
C LYS A 361 16.47 19.74 1.43
N LEU A 362 15.33 19.63 2.11
CA LEU A 362 14.74 18.35 2.48
C LEU A 362 14.46 17.47 1.25
N ILE A 363 13.86 18.05 0.21
CA ILE A 363 13.49 17.31 -1.00
C ILE A 363 14.72 16.91 -1.82
N ILE A 364 15.74 17.78 -1.94
CA ILE A 364 16.99 17.44 -2.63
C ILE A 364 17.68 16.26 -1.95
N ILE A 365 17.80 16.30 -0.62
CA ILE A 365 18.42 15.22 0.16
C ILE A 365 17.61 13.92 -0.03
N HIS A 366 16.29 14.00 0.15
CA HIS A 366 15.41 12.84 0.07
C HIS A 366 15.40 12.20 -1.32
N ASN A 367 15.01 12.96 -2.34
CA ASN A 367 14.83 12.42 -3.69
C ASN A 367 16.18 12.01 -4.31
N GLY A 368 17.27 12.74 -3.97
CA GLY A 368 18.62 12.33 -4.34
C GLY A 368 19.01 10.97 -3.76
N CYS A 369 18.76 10.75 -2.48
CA CYS A 369 19.02 9.45 -1.83
C CYS A 369 18.00 8.37 -2.27
N ALA A 370 16.74 8.74 -2.54
CA ALA A 370 15.70 7.83 -2.95
C ALA A 370 16.04 7.10 -4.25
N ILE A 371 16.71 7.78 -5.20
CA ILE A 371 17.15 7.17 -6.46
C ILE A 371 17.98 5.90 -6.21
N PHE A 372 18.86 5.92 -5.22
CA PHE A 372 19.82 4.85 -4.97
C PHE A 372 19.38 3.85 -3.90
N ILE A 373 18.67 4.27 -2.87
CA ILE A 373 18.43 3.48 -1.67
C ILE A 373 17.00 2.95 -1.61
N TRP A 374 16.02 3.77 -2.00
CA TRP A 374 14.60 3.45 -1.82
C TRP A 374 14.16 2.11 -2.47
N PRO A 375 14.57 1.76 -3.73
CA PRO A 375 14.21 0.49 -4.33
C PRO A 375 14.67 -0.73 -3.52
N ALA A 376 15.86 -0.71 -2.96
CA ALA A 376 16.38 -1.79 -2.12
C ALA A 376 15.66 -1.86 -0.76
N SER A 377 15.22 -0.72 -0.21
CA SER A 377 14.58 -0.63 1.11
C SER A 377 13.11 -1.01 1.09
N PHE A 378 12.38 -0.70 0.00
CA PHE A 378 10.91 -0.85 -0.05
C PHE A 378 10.39 -1.78 -1.15
N THR A 379 11.11 -1.93 -2.28
CA THR A 379 10.70 -2.88 -3.32
C THR A 379 11.29 -4.27 -3.08
N MET A 380 12.55 -4.37 -2.63
CA MET A 380 13.21 -5.65 -2.38
C MET A 380 12.50 -6.53 -1.33
N PRO A 381 11.95 -6.01 -0.21
CA PRO A 381 11.20 -6.84 0.74
C PRO A 381 9.99 -7.54 0.12
N ASN A 382 9.40 -7.00 -0.96
CA ASN A 382 8.29 -7.67 -1.65
C ASN A 382 8.72 -8.96 -2.37
N VAL A 383 10.00 -9.11 -2.74
CA VAL A 383 10.56 -10.38 -3.23
C VAL A 383 10.54 -11.43 -2.12
N LEU A 384 10.95 -11.05 -0.90
CA LEU A 384 10.95 -11.94 0.27
C LEU A 384 9.51 -12.30 0.68
N LYS A 385 8.59 -11.31 0.68
CA LYS A 385 7.16 -11.51 0.95
C LYS A 385 6.53 -12.47 -0.06
N ALA A 386 6.86 -12.34 -1.34
CA ALA A 386 6.39 -13.24 -2.40
C ALA A 386 6.86 -14.69 -2.21
N ALA A 387 7.93 -14.93 -1.44
CA ALA A 387 8.42 -16.25 -1.03
C ALA A 387 8.01 -16.65 0.39
N ASN A 388 7.05 -15.96 1.03
CA ASN A 388 6.52 -16.19 2.38
C ASN A 388 7.48 -15.84 3.54
N ASP A 389 8.62 -15.17 3.29
CA ASP A 389 9.56 -14.73 4.35
C ASP A 389 9.12 -13.37 4.97
N VAL A 390 7.86 -13.30 5.37
CA VAL A 390 7.19 -12.05 5.80
C VAL A 390 7.59 -11.66 7.22
N LYS A 391 7.83 -12.64 8.09
CA LYS A 391 8.21 -12.37 9.48
C LYS A 391 9.55 -11.63 9.55
N PHE A 392 10.49 -12.02 8.70
CA PHE A 392 11.79 -11.34 8.64
C PHE A 392 11.62 -9.88 8.16
N THR A 393 10.83 -9.65 7.09
CA THR A 393 10.60 -8.29 6.59
C THR A 393 9.92 -7.42 7.63
N MET A 394 8.91 -7.94 8.33
CA MET A 394 8.24 -7.25 9.43
C MET A 394 9.22 -6.89 10.57
N CYS A 395 10.00 -7.85 11.07
CA CYS A 395 10.92 -7.60 12.18
C CYS A 395 11.98 -6.55 11.82
N ILE A 396 12.57 -6.62 10.62
CA ILE A 396 13.54 -5.63 10.15
C ILE A 396 12.89 -4.25 10.00
N ALA A 397 11.69 -4.18 9.41
CA ALA A 397 10.99 -2.92 9.21
C ALA A 397 10.63 -2.25 10.55
N LEU A 398 10.16 -3.03 11.54
CA LEU A 398 9.82 -2.53 12.87
C LEU A 398 11.06 -2.08 13.64
N PHE A 399 12.09 -2.94 13.71
CA PHE A 399 13.34 -2.58 14.36
C PHE A 399 13.93 -1.29 13.78
N SER A 400 14.00 -1.21 12.46
CA SER A 400 14.53 -0.06 11.75
C SER A 400 13.71 1.22 12.02
N MET A 401 12.37 1.11 12.00
CA MET A 401 11.47 2.23 12.25
C MET A 401 11.66 2.82 13.66
N PHE A 402 11.71 1.98 14.68
CA PHE A 402 11.83 2.46 16.05
C PHE A 402 13.26 2.91 16.38
N THR A 403 14.28 2.17 15.94
CA THR A 403 15.68 2.47 16.28
C THR A 403 16.27 3.59 15.43
N PHE A 404 16.18 3.48 14.11
CA PHE A 404 16.83 4.43 13.23
C PHE A 404 15.92 5.59 12.83
N ARG A 405 14.63 5.36 12.62
CA ARG A 405 13.76 6.46 12.21
C ARG A 405 13.26 7.28 13.39
N LEU A 406 12.75 6.67 14.45
CA LEU A 406 12.18 7.40 15.58
C LEU A 406 13.24 7.87 16.56
N LEU A 407 14.07 6.94 17.09
CA LEU A 407 15.09 7.28 18.10
C LEU A 407 16.17 8.22 17.55
N LEU A 408 16.70 7.97 16.34
CA LEU A 408 17.66 8.90 15.74
C LEU A 408 17.03 10.23 15.36
N SER A 409 15.75 10.29 14.97
CA SER A 409 15.06 11.56 14.76
C SER A 409 15.01 12.39 16.02
N TYR A 410 14.77 11.76 17.18
CA TYR A 410 14.83 12.43 18.47
C TYR A 410 16.25 12.93 18.79
N ILE A 411 17.25 12.09 18.59
CA ILE A 411 18.66 12.44 18.90
C ILE A 411 19.16 13.52 17.94
N ILE A 412 19.08 13.31 16.63
CA ILE A 412 19.68 14.21 15.62
C ILE A 412 18.81 15.45 15.46
N GLY A 413 17.49 15.30 15.41
CA GLY A 413 16.55 16.42 15.22
C GLY A 413 16.46 17.30 16.46
N LEU A 414 16.19 16.72 17.64
CA LEU A 414 15.91 17.48 18.85
C LEU A 414 17.18 17.73 19.69
N LYS A 415 17.95 16.68 20.04
CA LYS A 415 19.12 16.83 20.94
C LYS A 415 20.29 17.53 20.30
N LEU A 416 20.60 17.26 19.03
CA LEU A 416 21.66 17.94 18.27
C LEU A 416 21.18 19.22 17.60
N GLY A 417 19.88 19.58 17.70
CA GLY A 417 19.34 20.83 17.19
C GLY A 417 19.25 20.95 15.67
N MET A 418 19.39 19.83 14.91
CA MET A 418 19.32 19.89 13.45
C MET A 418 17.89 20.03 12.88
N GLY A 419 16.87 20.00 13.74
CA GLY A 419 15.48 20.18 13.34
C GLY A 419 15.00 19.13 12.31
N ALA A 420 14.18 19.55 11.36
CA ALA A 420 13.63 18.69 10.32
C ALA A 420 14.71 18.02 9.45
N ILE A 421 15.83 18.68 9.20
CA ILE A 421 16.95 18.08 8.44
C ILE A 421 17.48 16.84 9.16
N GLY A 422 17.65 16.92 10.49
CA GLY A 422 18.08 15.78 11.31
C GLY A 422 17.11 14.61 11.25
N VAL A 423 15.81 14.88 11.26
CA VAL A 423 14.75 13.87 11.10
C VAL A 423 14.81 13.17 9.72
N TRP A 424 15.04 13.93 8.65
CA TRP A 424 15.15 13.38 7.30
C TRP A 424 16.44 12.59 7.09
N ILE A 425 17.55 12.99 7.73
CA ILE A 425 18.78 12.19 7.77
C ILE A 425 18.53 10.87 8.48
N ALA A 426 17.86 10.86 9.64
CA ALA A 426 17.48 9.65 10.36
C ALA A 426 16.63 8.70 9.49
N MET A 427 15.74 9.23 8.66
CA MET A 427 14.97 8.48 7.68
C MET A 427 15.86 7.81 6.63
N ILE A 428 16.89 8.48 6.14
CA ILE A 428 17.82 7.90 5.17
C ILE A 428 18.64 6.78 5.80
N VAL A 429 19.07 6.94 7.05
CA VAL A 429 19.77 5.88 7.81
C VAL A 429 18.87 4.65 7.96
N ASP A 430 17.58 4.84 8.31
CA ASP A 430 16.57 3.77 8.31
C ASP A 430 16.55 3.02 6.96
N TRP A 431 16.53 3.74 5.84
CA TRP A 431 16.52 3.14 4.50
C TRP A 431 17.78 2.34 4.19
N VAL A 432 18.96 2.88 4.53
CA VAL A 432 20.24 2.19 4.33
C VAL A 432 20.26 0.87 5.10
N PHE A 433 19.88 0.90 6.38
CA PHE A 433 19.82 -0.32 7.20
C PHE A 433 18.88 -1.37 6.59
N ARG A 434 17.66 -0.97 6.18
CA ARG A 434 16.71 -1.87 5.50
C ARG A 434 17.27 -2.43 4.21
N ALA A 435 17.84 -1.57 3.36
CA ALA A 435 18.44 -2.00 2.10
C ALA A 435 19.51 -3.06 2.30
N VAL A 436 20.42 -2.84 3.25
CA VAL A 436 21.49 -3.80 3.59
C VAL A 436 20.89 -5.10 4.11
N ALA A 437 19.98 -5.03 5.09
CA ALA A 437 19.38 -6.22 5.71
C ALA A 437 18.61 -7.07 4.66
N PHE A 438 17.80 -6.46 3.79
CA PHE A 438 17.05 -7.19 2.79
C PHE A 438 17.91 -7.73 1.66
N CYS A 439 18.95 -6.99 1.23
CA CYS A 439 19.90 -7.48 0.23
C CYS A 439 20.74 -8.66 0.76
N LEU A 440 21.20 -8.62 2.01
CA LEU A 440 21.91 -9.74 2.64
C LEU A 440 21.01 -10.96 2.78
N ARG A 441 19.75 -10.77 3.23
CA ARG A 441 18.76 -11.85 3.29
C ARG A 441 18.51 -12.50 1.94
N TYR A 442 18.37 -11.68 0.89
CA TYR A 442 18.16 -12.17 -0.47
C TYR A 442 19.36 -12.93 -1.04
N ARG A 443 20.60 -12.49 -0.77
CA ARG A 443 21.81 -13.21 -1.19
C ARG A 443 21.88 -14.59 -0.56
N GLY A 444 21.45 -14.76 0.68
CA GLY A 444 21.31 -16.06 1.32
C GLY A 444 20.17 -16.88 0.71
N LYS A 445 20.22 -18.22 0.85
CA LYS A 445 19.16 -19.11 0.29
C LYS A 445 18.02 -19.42 1.28
N ARG A 446 18.11 -18.93 2.51
CA ARG A 446 17.20 -19.30 3.62
C ARG A 446 15.74 -18.90 3.36
N TRP A 447 15.49 -17.76 2.70
CA TRP A 447 14.16 -17.28 2.34
C TRP A 447 13.42 -18.20 1.36
N LEU A 448 14.14 -18.96 0.51
CA LEU A 448 13.54 -19.95 -0.41
C LEU A 448 12.94 -21.16 0.31
N SER A 449 13.36 -21.45 1.56
CA SER A 449 12.86 -22.58 2.33
C SER A 449 11.40 -22.40 2.80
N TYR A 450 10.87 -21.18 2.79
CA TYR A 450 9.50 -20.87 3.21
C TYR A 450 8.48 -21.01 2.07
N SER A 451 8.91 -21.20 0.82
CA SER A 451 8.03 -21.36 -0.33
C SER A 451 7.14 -22.60 -0.23
N ILE A 452 5.90 -22.50 -0.74
CA ILE A 452 4.93 -23.61 -0.78
C ILE A 452 5.52 -24.83 -1.48
N TYR A 453 6.31 -24.60 -2.53
CA TYR A 453 6.89 -25.65 -3.38
C TYR A 453 7.82 -26.62 -2.62
N LYS A 454 8.58 -26.16 -1.63
CA LYS A 454 9.45 -27.05 -0.85
C LYS A 454 8.73 -27.87 0.22
N LYS A 455 7.57 -27.40 0.72
CA LYS A 455 6.78 -28.15 1.71
C LYS A 455 6.07 -29.36 1.09
N ASP A 456 5.66 -29.27 -0.18
CA ASP A 456 4.97 -30.35 -0.90
C ASP A 456 5.96 -31.41 -1.46
N LYS A 457 7.29 -31.13 -1.45
CA LYS A 457 8.35 -32.05 -1.89
C LYS A 457 8.93 -32.97 -0.79
N LYS A 458 8.40 -32.95 0.43
CA LYS A 458 8.72 -34.08 1.34
C LYS A 458 8.07 -35.33 0.72
N PRO A 459 8.87 -36.37 0.41
CA PRO A 459 8.32 -37.60 -0.12
C PRO A 459 7.25 -38.10 0.85
N ALA A 460 6.11 -38.50 0.33
CA ALA A 460 5.22 -39.37 1.07
C ALA A 460 6.13 -40.49 1.61
N LYS A 461 6.16 -40.67 2.92
CA LYS A 461 6.81 -41.84 3.51
C LYS A 461 6.18 -43.02 2.78
N ALA A 462 7.02 -43.75 2.05
CA ALA A 462 6.61 -45.07 1.57
C ALA A 462 6.21 -45.88 2.81
N GLU A 463 4.94 -46.15 2.94
CA GLU A 463 4.39 -47.22 3.77
C GLU A 463 4.51 -48.54 2.99
#